data_03f4ec3dd8ee6b8ae0193dd51ab1429d
#
_entry.id   03f4ec3dd8ee6b8ae0193dd51ab1429d
#
_cell.length_a   1.000
_cell.length_b   1.000
_cell.length_c   1.000
_cell.angle_alpha   90.00
_cell.angle_beta   90.00
_cell.angle_gamma   90.00
#
_symmetry.space_group_name_H-M   'P 1'
#
loop_
_entity.id
_entity.type
_entity.pdbx_description
1 polymer ?
#
loop_
_entity_poly.entity_id
_entity_poly.type
_entity_poly.pdbx_seq_one_letter_code
_entity_poly.pdbx_strand_id
1 'polypeptide(L)'
;MINKTVKNVDEAIAGIQDGMTLMVGGFGLCGIPENLIAALVQKRIKNLTCISNNAGVDDFGLGLLLQNKQIKKMISSYVGENAEFERQMLSGELEVELIPQGTLATRCLAAAYGMPVIYTPAGVGTEVAIGKETRV
;
A
#
# COMPACT_ATOMS: atom_id res chain seq x y z
N MET A 1 6.38 -11.77 28.48
CA MET A 1 6.62 -11.45 27.05
C MET A 1 5.30 -11.63 26.32
N ILE A 2 4.85 -10.64 25.51
CA ILE A 2 3.61 -10.77 24.73
C ILE A 2 3.90 -11.70 23.55
N ASN A 3 3.19 -12.83 23.46
CA ASN A 3 3.27 -13.73 22.31
C ASN A 3 2.23 -13.29 21.26
N LYS A 4 2.68 -12.95 20.06
CA LYS A 4 1.84 -12.54 18.92
C LYS A 4 1.85 -13.57 17.78
N THR A 5 2.39 -14.77 18.02
CA THR A 5 2.36 -15.83 17.01
C THR A 5 0.95 -16.42 16.88
N VAL A 6 0.62 -16.78 15.66
CA VAL A 6 -0.64 -17.45 15.31
C VAL A 6 -0.35 -18.83 14.71
N LYS A 7 -1.33 -19.72 14.69
CA LYS A 7 -1.14 -21.11 14.29
C LYS A 7 -0.98 -21.28 12.79
N ASN A 8 -1.67 -20.46 12.03
CA ASN A 8 -1.71 -20.55 10.57
C ASN A 8 -2.05 -19.18 9.95
N VAL A 9 -2.02 -19.11 8.64
CA VAL A 9 -2.27 -17.90 7.87
C VAL A 9 -3.72 -17.45 7.94
N ASP A 10 -4.67 -18.35 8.06
CA ASP A 10 -6.11 -18.01 8.16
C ASP A 10 -6.40 -17.29 9.46
N GLU A 11 -5.80 -17.75 10.56
CA GLU A 11 -5.88 -17.07 11.85
C GLU A 11 -5.24 -15.68 11.77
N ALA A 12 -4.12 -15.53 11.06
CA ALA A 12 -3.44 -14.25 10.89
C ALA A 12 -4.30 -13.19 10.17
N ILE A 13 -5.10 -13.61 9.19
CA ILE A 13 -5.95 -12.69 8.39
C ILE A 13 -7.42 -12.69 8.84
N ALA A 14 -7.78 -13.41 9.91
CA ALA A 14 -9.17 -13.58 10.34
C ALA A 14 -9.89 -12.24 10.54
N GLY A 15 -9.20 -11.24 11.08
CA GLY A 15 -9.75 -9.91 11.35
C GLY A 15 -9.84 -8.98 10.14
N ILE A 16 -9.29 -9.35 8.98
CA ILE A 16 -9.28 -8.49 7.80
C ILE A 16 -10.63 -8.59 7.08
N GLN A 17 -11.23 -7.43 6.80
CA GLN A 17 -12.55 -7.28 6.18
C GLN A 17 -12.51 -6.33 5.00
N ASP A 18 -13.58 -6.32 4.21
CA ASP A 18 -13.77 -5.40 3.08
C ASP A 18 -13.60 -3.93 3.52
N GLY A 19 -12.98 -3.15 2.67
CA GLY A 19 -12.78 -1.72 2.89
C GLY A 19 -11.65 -1.34 3.86
N MET A 20 -10.97 -2.31 4.46
CA MET A 20 -9.88 -2.01 5.40
C MET A 20 -8.65 -1.43 4.71
N THR A 21 -7.88 -0.66 5.47
CA THR A 21 -6.56 -0.17 5.08
C THR A 21 -5.48 -1.11 5.61
N LEU A 22 -4.63 -1.59 4.72
CA LEU A 22 -3.52 -2.47 5.03
C LEU A 22 -2.19 -1.78 4.72
N MET A 23 -1.30 -1.78 5.69
CA MET A 23 0.11 -1.42 5.47
C MET A 23 0.88 -2.70 5.16
N VAL A 24 1.41 -2.80 3.94
CA VAL A 24 2.09 -3.99 3.45
C VAL A 24 3.57 -3.67 3.24
N GLY A 25 4.42 -4.36 3.98
CA GLY A 25 5.87 -4.22 3.86
C GLY A 25 6.39 -4.79 2.54
N GLY A 26 7.63 -4.42 2.22
CA GLY A 26 8.36 -4.90 1.05
C GLY A 26 8.89 -3.78 0.16
N PHE A 27 9.84 -4.15 -0.67
CA PHE A 27 10.43 -3.31 -1.71
C PHE A 27 10.56 -4.16 -2.98
N GLY A 28 9.85 -3.79 -4.03
CA GLY A 28 9.72 -4.69 -5.18
C GLY A 28 9.14 -6.03 -4.74
N LEU A 29 9.88 -7.09 -4.92
CA LEU A 29 9.51 -8.45 -4.51
C LEU A 29 10.19 -8.88 -3.19
N CYS A 30 11.06 -8.06 -2.63
CA CYS A 30 11.81 -8.39 -1.43
C CYS A 30 11.04 -8.05 -0.16
N GLY A 31 10.96 -9.00 0.78
CA GLY A 31 10.38 -8.79 2.11
C GLY A 31 8.85 -8.64 2.13
N ILE A 32 8.16 -9.03 1.07
CA ILE A 32 6.69 -9.04 1.00
C ILE A 32 6.10 -10.21 1.78
N PRO A 33 4.91 -10.07 2.38
CA PRO A 33 4.23 -11.15 3.11
C PRO A 33 3.47 -12.08 2.15
N GLU A 34 4.16 -12.87 1.35
CA GLU A 34 3.60 -13.69 0.25
C GLU A 34 2.43 -14.57 0.69
N ASN A 35 2.60 -15.30 1.80
CA ASN A 35 1.57 -16.22 2.30
C ASN A 35 0.30 -15.48 2.74
N LEU A 36 0.42 -14.29 3.34
CA LEU A 36 -0.71 -13.48 3.74
C LEU A 36 -1.43 -12.90 2.51
N ILE A 37 -0.69 -12.47 1.49
CA ILE A 37 -1.26 -12.00 0.22
C ILE A 37 -2.04 -13.11 -0.45
N ALA A 38 -1.47 -14.32 -0.57
CA ALA A 38 -2.14 -15.48 -1.15
C ALA A 38 -3.44 -15.82 -0.40
N ALA A 39 -3.43 -15.77 0.93
CA ALA A 39 -4.61 -16.00 1.75
C ALA A 39 -5.68 -14.92 1.54
N LEU A 40 -5.30 -13.65 1.38
CA LEU A 40 -6.24 -12.56 1.07
C LEU A 40 -6.88 -12.76 -0.32
N VAL A 41 -6.12 -13.24 -1.31
CA VAL A 41 -6.68 -13.62 -2.62
C VAL A 41 -7.77 -14.66 -2.46
N GLN A 42 -7.50 -15.73 -1.71
CA GLN A 42 -8.46 -16.82 -1.48
C GLN A 42 -9.70 -16.35 -0.70
N LYS A 43 -9.51 -15.49 0.28
CA LYS A 43 -10.60 -14.93 1.10
C LYS A 43 -11.49 -13.97 0.32
N ARG A 44 -11.07 -13.51 -0.86
CA ARG A 44 -11.82 -12.61 -1.77
C ARG A 44 -12.29 -11.31 -1.12
N ILE A 45 -11.54 -10.80 -0.16
CA ILE A 45 -11.80 -9.49 0.45
C ILE A 45 -11.69 -8.41 -0.62
N LYS A 46 -12.55 -7.40 -0.55
CA LYS A 46 -12.66 -6.35 -1.57
C LYS A 46 -12.49 -4.96 -0.99
N ASN A 47 -12.33 -4.00 -1.91
CA ASN A 47 -12.28 -2.57 -1.60
C ASN A 47 -11.14 -2.19 -0.63
N LEU A 48 -10.05 -2.93 -0.63
CA LEU A 48 -8.89 -2.64 0.21
C LEU A 48 -8.22 -1.33 -0.20
N THR A 49 -7.73 -0.59 0.80
CA THR A 49 -6.71 0.44 0.61
C THR A 49 -5.38 -0.15 1.00
N CYS A 50 -4.44 -0.25 0.07
CA CYS A 50 -3.10 -0.76 0.37
C CYS A 50 -2.06 0.36 0.39
N ILE A 51 -1.25 0.40 1.44
CA ILE A 51 -0.13 1.33 1.61
C ILE A 51 1.14 0.50 1.52
N SER A 52 1.93 0.72 0.48
CA SER A 52 3.17 -0.02 0.23
C SER A 52 4.13 0.78 -0.64
N ASN A 53 5.39 0.39 -0.72
CA ASN A 53 6.36 0.99 -1.63
C ASN A 53 5.90 0.94 -3.09
N ASN A 54 5.49 -0.24 -3.53
CA ASN A 54 4.90 -0.53 -4.85
C ASN A 54 3.86 -1.65 -4.73
N ALA A 55 3.42 -2.22 -5.84
CA ALA A 55 2.47 -3.32 -5.85
C ALA A 55 3.06 -4.64 -6.39
N GLY A 56 4.36 -4.86 -6.25
CA GLY A 56 5.04 -6.02 -6.82
C GLY A 56 5.05 -5.98 -8.34
N VAL A 57 4.87 -7.14 -8.95
CA VAL A 57 4.69 -7.32 -10.41
C VAL A 57 3.31 -7.91 -10.69
N ASP A 58 2.94 -8.07 -11.95
CA ASP A 58 1.59 -8.50 -12.34
C ASP A 58 1.12 -9.80 -11.66
N ASP A 59 1.99 -10.78 -11.59
CA ASP A 59 1.69 -12.14 -11.12
C ASP A 59 2.29 -12.49 -9.76
N PHE A 60 2.80 -11.49 -9.01
CA PHE A 60 3.40 -11.71 -7.70
C PHE A 60 3.27 -10.50 -6.78
N GLY A 61 3.22 -10.76 -5.47
CA GLY A 61 3.03 -9.71 -4.46
C GLY A 61 1.61 -9.12 -4.53
N LEU A 62 1.49 -7.81 -4.27
CA LEU A 62 0.21 -7.10 -4.32
C LEU A 62 -0.43 -7.09 -5.71
N GLY A 63 0.35 -7.37 -6.78
CA GLY A 63 -0.18 -7.54 -8.13
C GLY A 63 -1.29 -8.58 -8.20
N LEU A 64 -1.20 -9.66 -7.40
CA LEU A 64 -2.25 -10.67 -7.31
C LEU A 64 -3.59 -10.09 -6.82
N LEU A 65 -3.56 -9.19 -5.85
CA LEU A 65 -4.77 -8.51 -5.36
C LEU A 65 -5.32 -7.50 -6.38
N LEU A 66 -4.44 -6.83 -7.15
CA LEU A 66 -4.85 -5.95 -8.24
C LEU A 66 -5.54 -6.72 -9.36
N GLN A 67 -4.97 -7.83 -9.81
CA GLN A 67 -5.59 -8.70 -10.84
C GLN A 67 -6.99 -9.17 -10.42
N ASN A 68 -7.18 -9.48 -9.14
CA ASN A 68 -8.45 -9.94 -8.59
C ASN A 68 -9.42 -8.79 -8.22
N LYS A 69 -9.07 -7.52 -8.54
CA LYS A 69 -9.88 -6.33 -8.23
C LYS A 69 -10.25 -6.21 -6.74
N GLN A 70 -9.31 -6.60 -5.88
CA GLN A 70 -9.49 -6.57 -4.43
C GLN A 70 -9.04 -5.23 -3.82
N ILE A 71 -8.20 -4.45 -4.52
CA ILE A 71 -7.72 -3.14 -4.10
C ILE A 71 -8.51 -2.06 -4.83
N LYS A 72 -9.06 -1.10 -4.08
CA LYS A 72 -9.69 0.10 -4.64
C LYS A 72 -8.77 1.32 -4.61
N LYS A 73 -7.79 1.34 -3.70
CA LYS A 73 -6.84 2.45 -3.56
C LYS A 73 -5.45 1.95 -3.22
N MET A 74 -4.46 2.47 -3.94
CA MET A 74 -3.05 2.32 -3.60
C MET A 74 -2.48 3.66 -3.14
N ILE A 75 -1.75 3.62 -2.02
CA ILE A 75 -0.89 4.71 -1.55
C ILE A 75 0.54 4.21 -1.66
N SER A 76 1.29 4.72 -2.64
CA SER A 76 2.52 4.11 -3.09
C SER A 76 3.53 5.16 -3.55
N SER A 77 4.79 4.79 -3.62
CA SER A 77 5.84 5.67 -4.14
C SER A 77 6.26 5.32 -5.57
N TYR A 78 5.83 4.18 -6.09
CA TYR A 78 6.23 3.69 -7.39
C TYR A 78 5.16 2.79 -8.02
N VAL A 79 4.94 2.93 -9.33
CA VAL A 79 3.94 2.18 -10.10
C VAL A 79 4.58 1.17 -11.06
N GLY A 80 5.79 1.43 -11.54
CA GLY A 80 6.47 0.63 -12.57
C GLY A 80 6.60 -0.86 -12.23
N GLU A 81 6.95 -1.65 -13.24
CA GLU A 81 7.11 -3.12 -13.18
C GLU A 81 5.80 -3.91 -12.95
N ASN A 82 4.64 -3.23 -12.93
CA ASN A 82 3.32 -3.86 -12.80
C ASN A 82 2.37 -3.23 -13.83
N ALA A 83 2.17 -3.89 -14.96
CA ALA A 83 1.37 -3.38 -16.07
C ALA A 83 -0.13 -3.28 -15.70
N GLU A 84 -0.64 -4.19 -14.91
CA GLU A 84 -2.04 -4.11 -14.43
C GLU A 84 -2.25 -2.94 -13.46
N PHE A 85 -1.27 -2.63 -12.60
CA PHE A 85 -1.32 -1.43 -11.76
C PHE A 85 -1.39 -0.16 -12.60
N GLU A 86 -0.47 -0.02 -13.58
CA GLU A 86 -0.46 1.12 -14.49
C GLU A 86 -1.78 1.22 -15.27
N ARG A 87 -2.27 0.12 -15.81
CA ARG A 87 -3.53 0.07 -16.57
C ARG A 87 -4.71 0.55 -15.71
N GLN A 88 -4.85 0.02 -14.50
CA GLN A 88 -5.96 0.38 -13.61
C GLN A 88 -5.88 1.84 -13.15
N MET A 89 -4.67 2.36 -12.93
CA MET A 89 -4.45 3.76 -12.60
C MET A 89 -4.87 4.67 -13.76
N LEU A 90 -4.41 4.40 -14.97
CA LEU A 90 -4.71 5.20 -16.16
C LEU A 90 -6.18 5.14 -16.57
N SER A 91 -6.84 4.01 -16.37
CA SER A 91 -8.29 3.86 -16.65
C SER A 91 -9.19 4.46 -15.57
N GLY A 92 -8.65 4.86 -14.42
CA GLY A 92 -9.42 5.34 -13.28
C GLY A 92 -10.15 4.24 -12.49
N GLU A 93 -9.89 2.97 -12.78
CA GLU A 93 -10.43 1.84 -12.00
C GLU A 93 -9.83 1.76 -10.59
N LEU A 94 -8.59 2.22 -10.44
CA LEU A 94 -7.85 2.24 -9.19
C LEU A 94 -7.52 3.66 -8.79
N GLU A 95 -7.92 4.06 -7.60
CA GLU A 95 -7.45 5.31 -7.01
C GLU A 95 -5.98 5.16 -6.60
N VAL A 96 -5.12 6.08 -7.04
CA VAL A 96 -3.69 6.05 -6.70
C VAL A 96 -3.26 7.37 -6.09
N GLU A 97 -2.65 7.31 -4.91
CA GLU A 97 -1.95 8.43 -4.30
C GLU A 97 -0.44 8.16 -4.36
N LEU A 98 0.26 8.89 -5.23
CA LEU A 98 1.72 8.81 -5.29
C LEU A 98 2.35 9.71 -4.23
N ILE A 99 3.28 9.14 -3.47
CA ILE A 99 3.98 9.83 -2.38
C ILE A 99 5.47 9.52 -2.51
N PRO A 100 6.36 10.53 -2.45
CA PRO A 100 7.80 10.26 -2.39
C PRO A 100 8.12 9.27 -1.28
N GLN A 101 8.98 8.29 -1.54
CA GLN A 101 9.25 7.18 -0.60
C GLN A 101 9.69 7.65 0.79
N GLY A 102 10.57 8.65 0.86
CA GLY A 102 10.98 9.23 2.14
C GLY A 102 9.80 9.85 2.90
N THR A 103 8.87 10.48 2.19
CA THR A 103 7.65 11.03 2.79
C THR A 103 6.72 9.94 3.29
N LEU A 104 6.56 8.84 2.53
CA LEU A 104 5.76 7.69 2.94
C LEU A 104 6.31 7.10 4.27
N ALA A 105 7.62 6.86 4.33
CA ALA A 105 8.28 6.35 5.53
C ALA A 105 8.16 7.33 6.72
N THR A 106 8.33 8.63 6.47
CA THR A 106 8.23 9.65 7.51
C THR A 106 6.79 9.80 8.03
N ARG A 107 5.77 9.63 7.18
CA ARG A 107 4.36 9.57 7.62
C ARG A 107 4.13 8.43 8.62
N CYS A 108 4.68 7.25 8.35
CA CYS A 108 4.59 6.11 9.29
C CYS A 108 5.26 6.45 10.63
N LEU A 109 6.44 7.05 10.60
CA LEU A 109 7.16 7.49 11.79
C LEU A 109 6.39 8.57 12.56
N ALA A 110 5.87 9.58 11.86
CA ALA A 110 5.07 10.64 12.44
C ALA A 110 3.84 10.09 13.17
N ALA A 111 3.13 9.16 12.56
CA ALA A 111 1.99 8.50 13.18
C ALA A 111 2.37 7.75 14.47
N ALA A 112 3.52 7.06 14.48
CA ALA A 112 4.01 6.36 15.67
C ALA A 112 4.34 7.32 16.84
N TYR A 113 4.74 8.55 16.53
CA TYR A 113 5.03 9.59 17.53
C TYR A 113 3.85 10.52 17.82
N GLY A 114 2.69 10.30 17.21
CA GLY A 114 1.52 11.16 17.37
C GLY A 114 1.67 12.55 16.72
N MET A 115 2.58 12.69 15.76
CA MET A 115 2.77 13.95 15.02
C MET A 115 1.73 14.06 13.90
N PRO A 116 0.83 15.05 13.92
CA PRO A 116 -0.27 15.13 12.95
C PRO A 116 0.18 15.65 11.58
N VAL A 117 1.30 16.32 11.49
CA VAL A 117 1.81 16.97 10.27
C VAL A 117 3.32 16.85 10.18
N ILE A 118 3.81 16.68 8.97
CA ILE A 118 5.22 16.77 8.61
C ILE A 118 5.38 17.69 7.41
N TYR A 119 6.45 18.45 7.36
CA TYR A 119 6.86 19.24 6.19
C TYR A 119 8.18 18.69 5.66
N THR A 120 8.28 18.58 4.35
CA THR A 120 9.47 18.05 3.66
C THR A 120 9.64 18.78 2.33
N PRO A 121 10.86 19.03 1.86
CA PRO A 121 11.08 19.58 0.53
C PRO A 121 10.82 18.57 -0.60
N ALA A 122 10.64 17.29 -0.28
CA ALA A 122 10.37 16.26 -1.29
C ALA A 122 9.05 16.51 -2.01
N GLY A 123 9.09 16.58 -3.34
CA GLY A 123 7.92 16.81 -4.17
C GLY A 123 7.55 18.27 -4.39
N VAL A 124 8.26 19.23 -3.79
CA VAL A 124 8.04 20.67 -4.07
C VAL A 124 8.24 20.97 -5.55
N GLY A 125 7.29 21.69 -6.15
CA GLY A 125 7.31 22.03 -7.58
C GLY A 125 6.88 20.89 -8.51
N THR A 126 6.36 19.80 -7.98
CA THR A 126 5.82 18.68 -8.75
C THR A 126 4.32 18.52 -8.52
N GLU A 127 3.67 17.66 -9.33
CA GLU A 127 2.24 17.33 -9.18
C GLU A 127 1.90 16.79 -7.78
N VAL A 128 2.86 16.12 -7.12
CA VAL A 128 2.69 15.59 -5.77
C VAL A 128 2.38 16.68 -4.73
N ALA A 129 2.78 17.92 -5.00
CA ALA A 129 2.53 19.06 -4.09
C ALA A 129 1.17 19.72 -4.30
N ILE A 130 0.47 19.43 -5.39
CA ILE A 130 -0.81 20.06 -5.72
C ILE A 130 -1.85 19.76 -4.62
N GLY A 131 -2.52 20.81 -4.14
CA GLY A 131 -3.55 20.71 -3.11
C GLY A 131 -3.04 20.47 -1.69
N LYS A 132 -1.71 20.45 -1.48
CA LYS A 132 -1.10 20.32 -0.13
C LYS A 132 -0.72 21.67 0.43
N GLU A 133 -0.84 21.82 1.75
CA GLU A 133 -0.34 23.01 2.47
C GLU A 133 1.18 23.10 2.31
N THR A 134 1.66 24.31 1.99
CA THR A 134 3.10 24.59 1.88
C THR A 134 3.51 25.59 2.96
N ARG A 135 4.73 25.44 3.44
CA ARG A 135 5.38 26.37 4.38
C ARG A 135 6.71 26.80 3.78
N VAL A 136 7.03 28.10 3.89
CA VAL A 136 8.31 28.71 3.49
C VAL A 136 9.15 28.91 4.72
#